data_5f695128e88739bfe8432920391303a2
#
_entry.id   5f695128e88739bfe8432920391303a2
#
_cell.length_a   1.000
_cell.length_b   1.000
_cell.length_c   1.000
_cell.angle_alpha   90.00
_cell.angle_beta   90.00
_cell.angle_gamma   90.00
#
_symmetry.space_group_name_H-M   'P 1'
#
loop_
_entity.id
_entity.type
_entity.pdbx_description
1 polymer ?
#
loop_
_entity_poly.entity_id
_entity_poly.type
_entity_poly.pdbx_seq_one_letter_code
_entity_poly.pdbx_strand_id
1 'polypeptide(L)'
;TRWKQKEMAERRRRILQNHFKDVLQSLQTAVRAGYSMEQSVTECRREMERLFGERDDLVRELRYMESQMQVGVPVEQLFWNLGQRSGVEEIRNCGDIFLIARRSGGNLGKILGNLAEVLGEKIRVTGEIQVAIAGKKLEQMVMSLVPGAMILYMQLTSRGFLDVLYHNLPGALVMTGCLGVYLFRDVNNLIGETVDTDEMRTQLTCI
;
A
#
# COMPACT_ATOMS: atom_id res chain seq x y z
N THR A 1 15.52 -4.31 15.80
CA THR A 1 14.32 -3.78 16.52
C THR A 1 13.68 -2.59 15.77
N ARG A 2 14.48 -1.64 15.29
CA ARG A 2 13.98 -0.45 14.54
C ARG A 2 13.32 -0.80 13.20
N TRP A 3 13.75 -1.85 12.55
CA TRP A 3 13.19 -2.31 11.27
C TRP A 3 11.77 -2.88 11.44
N LYS A 4 11.54 -3.71 12.45
CA LYS A 4 10.20 -4.23 12.78
C LYS A 4 9.20 -3.12 13.17
N GLN A 5 9.67 -2.04 13.79
CA GLN A 5 8.81 -0.90 14.13
C GLN A 5 8.36 -0.12 12.89
N LYS A 6 9.24 0.06 11.89
CA LYS A 6 8.88 0.69 10.62
C LYS A 6 7.86 -0.14 9.85
N GLU A 7 8.09 -1.44 9.75
CA GLU A 7 7.19 -2.37 9.05
C GLU A 7 5.80 -2.42 9.71
N MET A 8 5.72 -2.44 11.03
CA MET A 8 4.44 -2.36 11.75
C MET A 8 3.74 -1.01 11.56
N ALA A 9 4.50 0.09 11.51
CA ALA A 9 3.93 1.42 11.28
C ALA A 9 3.38 1.55 9.85
N GLU A 10 4.08 1.04 8.84
CA GLU A 10 3.60 1.03 7.45
C GLU A 10 2.36 0.16 7.28
N ARG A 11 2.33 -1.00 7.91
CA ARG A 11 1.15 -1.88 7.90
C ARG A 11 -0.06 -1.20 8.53
N ARG A 12 0.11 -0.51 9.67
CA ARG A 12 -0.95 0.27 10.32
C ARG A 12 -1.46 1.40 9.41
N ARG A 13 -0.55 2.12 8.74
CA ARG A 13 -0.93 3.19 7.79
C ARG A 13 -1.77 2.66 6.63
N ARG A 14 -1.41 1.52 6.05
CA ARG A 14 -2.19 0.88 4.97
C ARG A 14 -3.59 0.47 5.44
N ILE A 15 -3.69 -0.11 6.63
CA ILE A 15 -5.00 -0.47 7.22
C ILE A 15 -5.83 0.79 7.42
N LEU A 16 -5.24 1.83 8.01
CA LEU A 16 -5.91 3.11 8.25
C LEU A 16 -6.39 3.75 6.95
N GLN A 17 -5.58 3.71 5.90
CA GLN A 17 -5.94 4.23 4.56
C GLN A 17 -7.15 3.49 3.98
N ASN A 18 -7.17 2.16 4.06
CA ASN A 18 -8.28 1.36 3.57
C ASN A 18 -9.57 1.65 4.34
N HIS A 19 -9.52 1.64 5.67
CA HIS A 19 -10.68 1.94 6.52
C HIS A 19 -11.16 3.39 6.33
N PHE A 20 -10.25 4.32 6.04
CA PHE A 20 -10.61 5.72 5.80
C PHE A 20 -11.42 5.91 4.51
N LYS A 21 -11.19 5.09 3.48
CA LYS A 21 -12.05 5.05 2.30
C LYS A 21 -13.51 4.74 2.68
N ASP A 22 -13.71 3.74 3.53
CA ASP A 22 -15.04 3.32 3.97
C ASP A 22 -15.71 4.43 4.81
N VAL A 23 -14.92 5.13 5.63
CA VAL A 23 -15.39 6.35 6.34
C VAL A 23 -15.88 7.41 5.38
N LEU A 24 -15.12 7.73 4.32
CA LEU A 24 -15.54 8.73 3.34
C LEU A 24 -16.82 8.33 2.61
N GLN A 25 -16.97 7.05 2.28
CA GLN A 25 -18.16 6.52 1.63
C GLN A 25 -19.39 6.58 2.53
N SER A 26 -19.22 6.23 3.81
CA SER A 26 -20.27 6.33 4.83
C SER A 26 -20.69 7.78 5.05
N LEU A 27 -19.74 8.69 5.22
CA LEU A 27 -20.00 10.12 5.34
C LEU A 27 -20.74 10.69 4.12
N GLN A 28 -20.32 10.32 2.92
CA GLN A 28 -21.00 10.73 1.69
C GLN A 28 -22.46 10.28 1.68
N THR A 29 -22.71 9.04 2.05
CA THR A 29 -24.06 8.46 2.08
C THR A 29 -24.94 9.19 3.08
N ALA A 30 -24.43 9.47 4.28
CA ALA A 30 -25.16 10.19 5.32
C ALA A 30 -25.45 11.65 4.92
N VAL A 31 -24.48 12.36 4.34
CA VAL A 31 -24.68 13.76 3.85
C VAL A 31 -25.66 13.80 2.69
N ARG A 32 -25.64 12.81 1.78
CA ARG A 32 -26.63 12.70 0.71
C ARG A 32 -28.04 12.41 1.21
N ALA A 33 -28.16 11.68 2.33
CA ALA A 33 -29.43 11.44 3.01
C ALA A 33 -29.97 12.69 3.75
N GLY A 34 -29.19 13.79 3.78
CA GLY A 34 -29.61 15.07 4.38
C GLY A 34 -29.17 15.27 5.82
N TYR A 35 -28.32 14.39 6.36
CA TYR A 35 -27.75 14.60 7.70
C TYR A 35 -26.78 15.77 7.72
N SER A 36 -26.70 16.47 8.85
CA SER A 36 -25.64 17.46 9.09
C SER A 36 -24.26 16.75 9.13
N MET A 37 -23.16 17.48 8.96
CA MET A 37 -21.82 16.87 9.03
C MET A 37 -21.56 16.21 10.39
N GLU A 38 -22.00 16.84 11.47
CA GLU A 38 -21.86 16.31 12.83
C GLU A 38 -22.64 15.00 13.01
N GLN A 39 -23.87 14.97 12.53
CA GLN A 39 -24.69 13.75 12.54
C GLN A 39 -24.10 12.66 11.66
N SER A 40 -23.55 13.06 10.51
CA SER A 40 -22.91 12.11 9.57
C SER A 40 -21.68 11.44 10.19
N VAL A 41 -20.88 12.18 10.95
CA VAL A 41 -19.74 11.60 11.69
C VAL A 41 -20.19 10.62 12.77
N THR A 42 -21.26 10.95 13.51
CA THR A 42 -21.83 10.07 14.53
C THR A 42 -22.35 8.76 13.92
N GLU A 43 -23.07 8.85 12.80
CA GLU A 43 -23.60 7.69 12.10
C GLU A 43 -22.49 6.84 11.47
N CYS A 44 -21.52 7.49 10.85
CA CYS A 44 -20.32 6.85 10.32
C CYS A 44 -19.55 6.09 11.41
N ARG A 45 -19.37 6.69 12.59
CA ARG A 45 -18.73 5.99 13.73
C ARG A 45 -19.46 4.69 14.08
N ARG A 46 -20.81 4.73 14.17
CA ARG A 46 -21.61 3.54 14.47
C ARG A 46 -21.46 2.45 13.41
N GLU A 47 -21.41 2.84 12.14
CA GLU A 47 -21.22 1.91 11.02
C GLU A 47 -19.82 1.29 11.06
N MET A 48 -18.76 2.11 11.22
CA MET A 48 -17.39 1.63 11.31
C MET A 48 -17.16 0.73 12.52
N GLU A 49 -17.82 1.01 13.65
CA GLU A 49 -17.76 0.17 14.84
C GLU A 49 -18.36 -1.22 14.61
N ARG A 50 -19.42 -1.33 13.80
CA ARG A 50 -20.00 -2.62 13.39
C ARG A 50 -19.10 -3.39 12.41
N LEU A 51 -18.41 -2.68 11.53
CA LEU A 51 -17.54 -3.29 10.49
C LEU A 51 -16.19 -3.74 11.04
N PHE A 52 -15.53 -2.90 11.84
CA PHE A 52 -14.14 -3.09 12.26
C PHE A 52 -13.98 -3.38 13.76
N GLY A 53 -15.05 -3.17 14.55
CA GLY A 53 -15.06 -3.36 15.98
C GLY A 53 -14.55 -2.15 16.77
N GLU A 54 -14.82 -2.14 18.06
CA GLU A 54 -14.51 -1.01 18.96
C GLU A 54 -13.02 -0.70 19.15
N ARG A 55 -12.16 -1.69 18.90
CA ARG A 55 -10.71 -1.60 19.12
C ARG A 55 -9.94 -1.04 17.92
N ASP A 56 -10.61 -0.83 16.81
CA ASP A 56 -9.99 -0.26 15.61
C ASP A 56 -9.50 1.16 15.87
N ASP A 57 -8.31 1.49 15.34
CA ASP A 57 -7.68 2.79 15.56
C ASP A 57 -8.53 3.94 14.97
N LEU A 58 -9.20 3.72 13.83
CA LEU A 58 -10.04 4.72 13.19
C LEU A 58 -11.37 4.92 13.93
N VAL A 59 -11.96 3.84 14.45
CA VAL A 59 -13.18 3.92 15.29
C VAL A 59 -12.90 4.71 16.56
N ARG A 60 -11.74 4.54 17.16
CA ARG A 60 -11.31 5.32 18.35
C ARG A 60 -11.15 6.80 18.00
N GLU A 61 -10.58 7.12 16.85
CA GLU A 61 -10.46 8.51 16.38
C GLU A 61 -11.84 9.13 16.09
N LEU A 62 -12.75 8.43 15.45
CA LEU A 62 -14.12 8.91 15.21
C LEU A 62 -14.87 9.15 16.53
N ARG A 63 -14.68 8.27 17.52
CA ARG A 63 -15.25 8.46 18.88
C ARG A 63 -14.66 9.70 19.58
N TYR A 64 -13.36 9.92 19.43
CA TYR A 64 -12.71 11.14 19.92
C TYR A 64 -13.28 12.38 19.21
N MET A 65 -13.45 12.34 17.87
CA MET A 65 -14.05 13.44 17.12
C MET A 65 -15.48 13.75 17.59
N GLU A 66 -16.30 12.73 17.80
CA GLU A 66 -17.67 12.88 18.34
C GLU A 66 -17.66 13.58 19.70
N SER A 67 -16.76 13.20 20.61
CA SER A 67 -16.64 13.86 21.91
C SER A 67 -16.21 15.32 21.80
N GLN A 68 -15.34 15.66 20.86
CA GLN A 68 -14.88 17.03 20.63
C GLN A 68 -15.97 17.92 19.97
N MET A 69 -16.79 17.33 19.11
CA MET A 69 -17.95 18.04 18.53
C MET A 69 -18.96 18.43 19.62
N GLN A 70 -19.16 17.61 20.65
CA GLN A 70 -20.05 17.93 21.78
C GLN A 70 -19.58 19.15 22.57
N VAL A 71 -18.30 19.46 22.59
CA VAL A 71 -17.73 20.66 23.21
C VAL A 71 -17.56 21.83 22.21
N GLY A 72 -18.13 21.70 21.01
CA GLY A 72 -18.22 22.77 20.03
C GLY A 72 -17.03 22.90 19.08
N VAL A 73 -16.13 21.90 19.00
CA VAL A 73 -15.03 21.93 18.05
C VAL A 73 -15.57 21.64 16.64
N PRO A 74 -15.28 22.48 15.64
CA PRO A 74 -15.75 22.28 14.26
C PRO A 74 -15.22 20.98 13.65
N VAL A 75 -16.08 20.27 12.91
CA VAL A 75 -15.75 18.98 12.27
C VAL A 75 -14.55 19.09 11.36
N GLU A 76 -14.43 20.16 10.60
CA GLU A 76 -13.34 20.38 9.63
C GLU A 76 -11.98 20.47 10.34
N GLN A 77 -11.95 21.09 11.50
CA GLN A 77 -10.73 21.18 12.32
C GLN A 77 -10.34 19.79 12.87
N LEU A 78 -11.31 18.96 13.19
CA LEU A 78 -11.07 17.60 13.67
C LEU A 78 -10.50 16.71 12.55
N PHE A 79 -11.04 16.79 11.33
CA PHE A 79 -10.47 16.09 10.19
C PHE A 79 -9.07 16.56 9.83
N TRP A 80 -8.82 17.86 9.89
CA TRP A 80 -7.48 18.42 9.69
C TRP A 80 -6.49 17.89 10.75
N ASN A 81 -6.87 17.90 12.01
CA ASN A 81 -6.05 17.36 13.10
C ASN A 81 -5.76 15.86 12.91
N LEU A 82 -6.76 15.10 12.48
CA LEU A 82 -6.59 13.68 12.14
C LEU A 82 -5.56 13.51 11.00
N GLY A 83 -5.65 14.31 9.97
CA GLY A 83 -4.71 14.33 8.85
C GLY A 83 -3.27 14.55 9.29
N GLN A 84 -3.05 15.54 10.15
CA GLN A 84 -1.70 15.86 10.64
C GLN A 84 -1.10 14.74 11.52
N ARG A 85 -1.94 14.04 12.30
CA ARG A 85 -1.49 12.99 13.24
C ARG A 85 -1.38 11.60 12.61
N SER A 86 -2.19 11.30 11.60
CA SER A 86 -2.27 9.97 10.99
C SER A 86 -0.98 9.55 10.26
N GLY A 87 -0.24 10.52 9.72
CA GLY A 87 0.90 10.28 8.85
C GLY A 87 0.53 9.61 7.52
N VAL A 88 -0.76 9.66 7.14
CA VAL A 88 -1.31 9.19 5.87
C VAL A 88 -1.64 10.42 5.03
N GLU A 89 -1.04 10.51 3.86
CA GLU A 89 -1.14 11.68 2.98
C GLU A 89 -2.57 11.94 2.52
N GLU A 90 -3.31 10.88 2.22
CA GLU A 90 -4.70 10.97 1.77
C GLU A 90 -5.62 11.56 2.85
N ILE A 91 -5.39 11.22 4.11
CA ILE A 91 -6.16 11.79 5.23
C ILE A 91 -5.81 13.26 5.44
N ARG A 92 -4.53 13.63 5.23
CA ARG A 92 -4.09 15.02 5.30
C ARG A 92 -4.75 15.85 4.21
N ASN A 93 -4.67 15.41 2.95
CA ASN A 93 -5.27 16.08 1.80
C ASN A 93 -6.78 16.24 1.98
N CYS A 94 -7.44 15.21 2.51
CA CYS A 94 -8.86 15.28 2.86
C CYS A 94 -9.14 16.38 3.91
N GLY A 95 -8.36 16.44 4.98
CA GLY A 95 -8.49 17.47 6.00
C GLY A 95 -8.34 18.89 5.46
N ASP A 96 -7.36 19.12 4.58
CA ASP A 96 -7.13 20.41 3.91
C ASP A 96 -8.31 20.80 3.01
N ILE A 97 -8.85 19.84 2.25
CA ILE A 97 -10.02 20.04 1.40
C ILE A 97 -11.26 20.40 2.22
N PHE A 98 -11.47 19.73 3.39
CA PHE A 98 -12.59 20.08 4.29
C PHE A 98 -12.51 21.51 4.80
N LEU A 99 -11.30 21.99 5.18
CA LEU A 99 -11.11 23.39 5.60
C LEU A 99 -11.42 24.38 4.49
N ILE A 100 -11.03 24.09 3.26
CA ILE A 100 -11.28 24.95 2.10
C ILE A 100 -12.78 24.94 1.74
N ALA A 101 -13.40 23.76 1.74
CA ALA A 101 -14.81 23.59 1.39
C ALA A 101 -15.74 24.36 2.31
N ARG A 102 -15.45 24.40 3.60
CA ARG A 102 -16.19 25.23 4.55
C ARG A 102 -16.15 26.71 4.20
N ARG A 103 -14.97 27.24 3.83
CA ARG A 103 -14.80 28.66 3.48
C ARG A 103 -15.52 29.02 2.20
N SER A 104 -15.62 28.11 1.26
CA SER A 104 -16.22 28.32 -0.06
C SER A 104 -17.74 28.12 -0.08
N GLY A 105 -18.37 27.68 1.02
CA GLY A 105 -19.81 27.35 1.03
C GLY A 105 -20.16 26.18 0.10
N GLY A 106 -19.16 25.35 -0.27
CA GLY A 106 -19.30 24.26 -1.22
C GLY A 106 -20.23 23.14 -0.74
N ASN A 107 -20.81 22.40 -1.70
CA ASN A 107 -21.61 21.21 -1.43
C ASN A 107 -20.70 20.09 -0.92
N LEU A 108 -20.58 19.95 0.40
CA LEU A 108 -19.77 18.95 1.08
C LEU A 108 -20.07 17.52 0.62
N GLY A 109 -21.33 17.21 0.33
CA GLY A 109 -21.72 15.88 -0.17
C GLY A 109 -21.08 15.54 -1.52
N LYS A 110 -20.98 16.51 -2.43
CA LYS A 110 -20.31 16.33 -3.72
C LYS A 110 -18.80 16.19 -3.56
N ILE A 111 -18.22 16.99 -2.66
CA ILE A 111 -16.78 16.95 -2.37
C ILE A 111 -16.38 15.61 -1.74
N LEU A 112 -17.16 15.12 -0.76
CA LEU A 112 -16.98 13.79 -0.17
C LEU A 112 -17.07 12.68 -1.20
N GLY A 113 -18.02 12.80 -2.14
CA GLY A 113 -18.17 11.82 -3.22
C GLY A 113 -16.93 11.73 -4.10
N ASN A 114 -16.46 12.88 -4.56
CA ASN A 114 -15.25 12.92 -5.38
C ASN A 114 -14.03 12.40 -4.64
N LEU A 115 -13.86 12.74 -3.35
CA LEU A 115 -12.76 12.24 -2.52
C LEU A 115 -12.82 10.73 -2.33
N ALA A 116 -14.00 10.18 -2.04
CA ALA A 116 -14.19 8.73 -1.87
C ALA A 116 -13.90 7.98 -3.18
N GLU A 117 -14.29 8.55 -4.33
CA GLU A 117 -14.04 8.00 -5.66
C GLU A 117 -12.54 7.99 -5.99
N VAL A 118 -11.86 9.14 -5.85
CA VAL A 118 -10.42 9.28 -6.11
C VAL A 118 -9.61 8.37 -5.20
N LEU A 119 -9.94 8.31 -3.92
CA LEU A 119 -9.24 7.42 -2.98
C LEU A 119 -9.50 5.95 -3.31
N GLY A 120 -10.74 5.62 -3.69
CA GLY A 120 -11.11 4.27 -4.13
C GLY A 120 -10.34 3.83 -5.37
N GLU A 121 -10.20 4.70 -6.35
CA GLU A 121 -9.43 4.46 -7.56
C GLU A 121 -7.94 4.26 -7.26
N LYS A 122 -7.34 5.14 -6.44
CA LYS A 122 -5.94 5.04 -6.01
C LYS A 122 -5.66 3.71 -5.29
N ILE A 123 -6.53 3.27 -4.40
CA ILE A 123 -6.39 2.00 -3.69
C ILE A 123 -6.53 0.82 -4.66
N ARG A 124 -7.49 0.87 -5.59
CA ARG A 124 -7.70 -0.18 -6.59
C ARG A 124 -6.49 -0.34 -7.50
N VAL A 125 -6.01 0.75 -8.08
CA VAL A 125 -4.84 0.75 -8.97
C VAL A 125 -3.60 0.23 -8.23
N THR A 126 -3.37 0.65 -7.00
CA THR A 126 -2.26 0.14 -6.18
C THR A 126 -2.38 -1.37 -5.94
N GLY A 127 -3.59 -1.87 -5.72
CA GLY A 127 -3.86 -3.30 -5.55
C GLY A 127 -3.59 -4.10 -6.83
N GLU A 128 -4.03 -3.61 -7.99
CA GLU A 128 -3.81 -4.25 -9.30
C GLU A 128 -2.31 -4.33 -9.63
N ILE A 129 -1.55 -3.28 -9.34
CA ILE A 129 -0.10 -3.26 -9.52
C ILE A 129 0.58 -4.32 -8.63
N GLN A 130 0.18 -4.44 -7.36
CA GLN A 130 0.76 -5.44 -6.45
C GLN A 130 0.50 -6.87 -6.92
N VAL A 131 -0.68 -7.16 -7.46
CA VAL A 131 -1.01 -8.48 -8.03
C VAL A 131 -0.18 -8.76 -9.28
N ALA A 132 -0.01 -7.78 -10.16
CA ALA A 132 0.79 -7.92 -11.37
C ALA A 132 2.29 -8.17 -11.05
N ILE A 133 2.84 -7.48 -10.05
CA ILE A 133 4.22 -7.67 -9.59
C ILE A 133 4.40 -9.04 -8.93
N ALA A 134 3.42 -9.50 -8.13
CA ALA A 134 3.49 -10.83 -7.51
C ALA A 134 3.53 -11.96 -8.55
N GLY A 135 2.80 -11.82 -9.65
CA GLY A 135 2.86 -12.77 -10.79
C GLY A 135 4.24 -12.83 -11.43
N LYS A 136 4.85 -11.68 -11.71
CA LYS A 136 6.21 -11.60 -12.28
C LYS A 136 7.28 -12.17 -11.35
N LYS A 137 7.14 -11.97 -10.04
CA LYS A 137 8.07 -12.49 -9.04
C LYS A 137 8.04 -14.01 -8.96
N LEU A 138 6.88 -14.62 -9.09
CA LEU A 138 6.74 -16.09 -9.19
C LEU A 138 7.39 -16.63 -10.47
N GLU A 139 7.17 -15.96 -11.59
CA GLU A 139 7.76 -16.33 -12.87
C GLU A 139 9.30 -16.25 -12.83
N GLN A 140 9.86 -15.20 -12.26
CA GLN A 140 11.31 -15.06 -12.06
C GLN A 140 11.85 -16.15 -11.12
N MET A 141 11.16 -16.47 -10.04
CA MET A 141 11.59 -17.50 -9.09
C MET A 141 11.62 -18.89 -9.76
N VAL A 142 10.63 -19.21 -10.58
CA VAL A 142 10.57 -20.46 -11.35
C VAL A 142 11.68 -20.49 -12.40
N MET A 143 11.89 -19.41 -13.16
CA MET A 143 12.95 -19.31 -14.14
C MET A 143 14.36 -19.40 -13.55
N SER A 144 14.54 -18.89 -12.31
CA SER A 144 15.81 -19.01 -11.59
C SER A 144 16.06 -20.41 -11.05
N LEU A 145 15.00 -21.13 -10.68
CA LEU A 145 15.10 -22.49 -10.13
C LEU A 145 15.39 -23.56 -11.19
N VAL A 146 14.88 -23.38 -12.42
CA VAL A 146 14.99 -24.37 -13.51
C VAL A 146 16.44 -24.72 -13.88
N PRO A 147 17.38 -23.79 -14.07
CA PRO A 147 18.78 -24.13 -14.38
C PRO A 147 19.46 -24.89 -13.25
N GLY A 148 19.19 -24.52 -12.00
CA GLY A 148 19.71 -25.22 -10.81
C GLY A 148 19.21 -26.66 -10.72
N ALA A 149 17.93 -26.88 -10.96
CA ALA A 149 17.33 -28.21 -10.99
C ALA A 149 17.89 -29.07 -12.14
N MET A 150 18.17 -28.45 -13.30
CA MET A 150 18.74 -29.15 -14.47
C MET A 150 20.18 -29.60 -14.22
N ILE A 151 20.99 -28.76 -13.57
CA ILE A 151 22.37 -29.13 -13.17
C ILE A 151 22.33 -30.25 -12.13
N LEU A 152 21.45 -30.18 -11.15
CA LEU A 152 21.28 -31.21 -10.12
C LEU A 152 20.83 -32.55 -10.76
N TYR A 153 19.88 -32.51 -11.69
CA TYR A 153 19.43 -33.70 -12.43
C TYR A 153 20.57 -34.34 -13.24
N MET A 154 21.37 -33.54 -13.96
CA MET A 154 22.53 -34.04 -14.67
C MET A 154 23.59 -34.67 -13.76
N GLN A 155 23.83 -34.09 -12.58
CA GLN A 155 24.75 -34.63 -11.59
C GLN A 155 24.30 -36.00 -11.05
N LEU A 156 22.99 -36.17 -10.84
CA LEU A 156 22.41 -37.44 -10.33
C LEU A 156 22.36 -38.51 -11.41
N THR A 157 22.12 -38.17 -12.67
CA THR A 157 21.88 -39.14 -13.74
C THR A 157 23.17 -39.54 -14.47
N SER A 158 24.16 -38.67 -14.56
CA SER A 158 25.42 -38.91 -15.28
C SER A 158 26.64 -38.61 -14.40
N ARG A 159 26.97 -39.56 -13.51
CA ARG A 159 28.21 -39.51 -12.71
C ARG A 159 29.42 -39.62 -13.63
N GLY A 160 30.00 -38.56 -14.07
CA GLY A 160 31.19 -38.52 -14.95
C GLY A 160 31.12 -37.50 -16.08
N PHE A 161 29.94 -37.02 -16.43
CA PHE A 161 29.81 -35.98 -17.45
C PHE A 161 30.39 -34.63 -17.04
N LEU A 162 30.25 -34.29 -15.78
CA LEU A 162 30.77 -33.07 -15.17
C LEU A 162 32.25 -33.21 -14.76
N ASP A 163 32.76 -34.42 -14.47
CA ASP A 163 34.16 -34.64 -14.11
C ASP A 163 35.12 -34.20 -15.22
N VAL A 164 34.75 -34.46 -16.47
CA VAL A 164 35.55 -34.01 -17.66
C VAL A 164 35.57 -32.49 -17.77
N LEU A 165 34.51 -31.81 -17.31
CA LEU A 165 34.39 -30.34 -17.37
C LEU A 165 35.12 -29.66 -16.22
N TYR A 166 35.14 -30.28 -15.04
CA TYR A 166 35.82 -29.75 -13.83
C TYR A 166 37.32 -30.01 -13.81
N HIS A 167 37.83 -31.06 -14.48
CA HIS A 167 39.25 -31.41 -14.52
C HIS A 167 40.06 -30.69 -15.61
N ASN A 168 39.38 -29.94 -16.52
CA ASN A 168 40.07 -29.13 -17.53
C ASN A 168 40.00 -27.64 -17.17
N LEU A 169 41.18 -27.00 -17.15
CA LEU A 169 41.34 -25.56 -16.92
C LEU A 169 40.39 -24.69 -17.76
N PRO A 170 40.18 -24.94 -19.08
CA PRO A 170 39.24 -24.18 -19.88
C PRO A 170 37.77 -24.42 -19.48
N GLY A 171 37.41 -25.62 -19.04
CA GLY A 171 36.05 -25.93 -18.61
C GLY A 171 35.70 -25.22 -17.30
N ALA A 172 36.62 -25.16 -16.33
CA ALA A 172 36.44 -24.44 -15.09
C ALA A 172 36.27 -22.91 -15.32
N LEU A 173 37.02 -22.30 -16.27
CA LEU A 173 36.89 -20.91 -16.64
C LEU A 173 35.51 -20.57 -17.26
N VAL A 174 35.01 -21.45 -18.14
CA VAL A 174 33.70 -21.27 -18.77
C VAL A 174 32.58 -21.38 -17.75
N MET A 175 32.65 -22.37 -16.86
CA MET A 175 31.64 -22.54 -15.78
C MET A 175 31.63 -21.37 -14.81
N THR A 176 32.81 -20.89 -14.39
CA THR A 176 32.91 -19.71 -13.51
C THR A 176 32.41 -18.45 -14.20
N GLY A 177 32.68 -18.29 -15.49
CA GLY A 177 32.14 -17.20 -16.30
C GLY A 177 30.62 -17.22 -16.43
N CYS A 178 30.05 -18.39 -16.71
CA CYS A 178 28.59 -18.57 -16.78
C CYS A 178 27.92 -18.32 -15.42
N LEU A 179 28.52 -18.78 -14.33
CA LEU A 179 28.02 -18.52 -12.97
C LEU A 179 28.11 -17.02 -12.66
N GLY A 180 29.18 -16.34 -13.06
CA GLY A 180 29.35 -14.90 -12.89
C GLY A 180 28.28 -14.08 -13.65
N VAL A 181 28.01 -14.45 -14.90
CA VAL A 181 26.95 -13.82 -15.72
C VAL A 181 25.58 -14.08 -15.11
N TYR A 182 25.33 -15.28 -14.59
CA TYR A 182 24.07 -15.64 -13.96
C TYR A 182 23.84 -14.81 -12.68
N LEU A 183 24.83 -14.73 -11.79
CA LEU A 183 24.77 -13.91 -10.58
C LEU A 183 24.63 -12.41 -10.90
N PHE A 184 25.33 -11.92 -11.91
CA PHE A 184 25.22 -10.53 -12.35
C PHE A 184 23.83 -10.20 -12.87
N ARG A 185 23.21 -11.12 -13.59
CA ARG A 185 21.82 -10.99 -14.06
C ARG A 185 20.84 -10.96 -12.90
N ASP A 186 21.00 -11.86 -11.90
CA ASP A 186 20.13 -11.89 -10.71
C ASP A 186 20.26 -10.61 -9.87
N VAL A 187 21.48 -10.12 -9.69
CA VAL A 187 21.75 -8.86 -8.98
C VAL A 187 21.16 -7.65 -9.74
N ASN A 188 21.32 -7.59 -11.06
CA ASN A 188 20.73 -6.52 -11.87
C ASN A 188 19.19 -6.56 -11.88
N ASN A 189 18.59 -7.74 -11.87
CA ASN A 189 17.14 -7.88 -11.74
C ASN A 189 16.65 -7.42 -10.37
N LEU A 190 17.38 -7.72 -9.30
CA LEU A 190 17.08 -7.24 -7.95
C LEU A 190 17.20 -5.71 -7.82
N ILE A 191 18.20 -5.11 -8.47
CA ILE A 191 18.41 -3.65 -8.47
C ILE A 191 17.37 -2.96 -9.36
N GLY A 192 17.04 -3.53 -10.52
CA GLY A 192 16.00 -3.01 -11.42
C GLY A 192 14.61 -2.98 -10.74
N GLU A 193 14.29 -3.98 -9.93
CA GLU A 193 13.03 -4.06 -9.17
C GLU A 193 12.92 -2.97 -8.10
N THR A 194 14.03 -2.57 -7.48
CA THR A 194 14.04 -1.48 -6.48
C THR A 194 13.90 -0.10 -7.12
N VAL A 195 14.47 0.11 -8.30
CA VAL A 195 14.41 1.38 -9.05
C VAL A 195 13.01 1.59 -9.65
N ASP A 196 12.40 0.56 -10.23
CA ASP A 196 11.07 0.62 -10.86
C ASP A 196 9.96 0.90 -9.82
N THR A 197 10.12 0.37 -8.59
CA THR A 197 9.19 0.67 -7.49
C THR A 197 9.31 2.10 -6.96
N ASP A 198 10.49 2.70 -7.00
CA ASP A 198 10.71 4.08 -6.58
C ASP A 198 10.28 5.10 -7.65
N GLU A 199 10.47 4.82 -8.93
CA GLU A 199 9.95 5.66 -10.02
C GLU A 199 8.41 5.66 -10.08
N MET A 200 7.77 4.50 -9.92
CA MET A 200 6.30 4.41 -9.84
C MET A 200 5.75 5.13 -8.60
N ARG A 201 6.48 5.10 -7.49
CA ARG A 201 6.11 5.84 -6.28
C ARG A 201 6.17 7.35 -6.49
N THR A 202 7.15 7.82 -7.23
CA THR A 202 7.34 9.26 -7.54
C THR A 202 6.28 9.75 -8.52
N GLN A 203 5.91 8.96 -9.51
CA GLN A 203 4.84 9.28 -10.47
C GLN A 203 3.46 9.36 -9.79
N LEU A 204 3.17 8.49 -8.80
CA LEU A 204 1.93 8.52 -8.03
C LEU A 204 1.84 9.71 -7.05
N THR A 205 2.96 10.34 -6.74
CA THR A 205 3.00 11.51 -5.83
C THR A 205 2.76 12.83 -6.60
N CYS A 206 2.89 12.80 -7.93
CA CYS A 206 2.70 14.00 -8.80
C CYS A 206 1.29 14.12 -9.39
N ILE A 207 0.36 13.18 -9.11
CA ILE A 207 -1.06 13.25 -9.48
C ILE A 207 -1.91 13.50 -8.24
#